data_443dcfbbc4d261287e82111cb7c76faf
#
_entry.id   443dcfbbc4d261287e82111cb7c76faf
#
_cell.length_a   1.000
_cell.length_b   1.000
_cell.length_c   1.000
_cell.angle_alpha   90.00
_cell.angle_beta   90.00
_cell.angle_gamma   90.00
#
_symmetry.space_group_name_H-M   'P 1'
#
loop_
_entity.id
_entity.type
_entity.pdbx_description
1 polymer ?
#
loop_
_entity_poly.entity_id
_entity_poly.type
_entity_poly.pdbx_seq_one_letter_code
_entity_poly.pdbx_strand_id
1 'polypeptide(L)'
;MVRTALDQPALELSSIKKSFGGVHALKNVSFKINKGEVVGLLGDNGAGKSTLVKCISGIHSPDFGEIKVNGNEVDISSPEDARNVGIETVFQDLAMIPEFNIVQNLFLNREIKHKNPLLRWLGWLDSKAMMKRAKKSLNRLNTRIPNYNEQIHNLSGGQRQAIAIARAVNWGADIVIMDEPTAALGVEQSAQVNELIKVISSQGVAVLLISHNMQHVKETCDRAVVLYQGHSVADVAVADVTKEDLVALITGATSVAA
;
A
#
# COMPACT_ATOMS: atom_id res chain seq x y z
N MET A 1 5.05 -27.24 -19.50
CA MET A 1 3.84 -26.41 -19.33
C MET A 1 4.28 -24.97 -19.14
N VAL A 2 4.02 -24.12 -20.11
CA VAL A 2 4.32 -22.69 -20.00
C VAL A 2 3.22 -22.11 -19.08
N ARG A 3 3.56 -21.73 -17.84
CA ARG A 3 2.65 -20.97 -16.97
C ARG A 3 2.37 -19.67 -17.68
N THR A 4 1.13 -19.41 -18.01
CA THR A 4 0.69 -18.16 -18.62
C THR A 4 0.89 -17.02 -17.61
N ALA A 5 1.26 -15.83 -18.09
CA ALA A 5 1.54 -14.64 -17.28
C ALA A 5 0.37 -14.17 -16.38
N LEU A 6 -0.79 -14.82 -16.47
CA LEU A 6 -2.01 -14.59 -15.68
C LEU A 6 -1.99 -15.32 -14.32
N ASP A 7 -1.06 -16.26 -14.10
CA ASP A 7 -1.01 -17.10 -12.88
C ASP A 7 0.06 -16.67 -11.86
N GLN A 8 0.78 -15.57 -12.12
CA GLN A 8 1.84 -15.14 -11.21
C GLN A 8 1.32 -14.12 -10.22
N PRO A 9 1.58 -14.31 -8.90
CA PRO A 9 1.22 -13.33 -7.89
C PRO A 9 1.96 -12.01 -8.14
N ALA A 10 1.32 -10.88 -7.81
CA ALA A 10 1.96 -9.57 -7.85
C ALA A 10 3.08 -9.47 -6.82
N LEU A 11 2.84 -9.99 -5.60
CA LEU A 11 3.81 -10.08 -4.52
C LEU A 11 3.84 -11.50 -3.95
N GLU A 12 5.04 -12.05 -3.74
CA GLU A 12 5.24 -13.29 -3.01
C GLU A 12 6.35 -13.11 -1.98
N LEU A 13 6.06 -13.45 -0.74
CA LEU A 13 7.00 -13.47 0.37
C LEU A 13 7.22 -14.90 0.80
N SER A 14 8.49 -15.31 0.91
CA SER A 14 8.87 -16.66 1.29
C SER A 14 9.82 -16.63 2.47
N SER A 15 9.37 -17.15 3.62
CA SER A 15 10.16 -17.32 4.86
C SER A 15 10.90 -16.07 5.33
N ILE A 16 10.27 -14.91 5.24
CA ILE A 16 10.85 -13.62 5.64
C ILE A 16 11.14 -13.64 7.14
N LYS A 17 12.41 -13.29 7.49
CA LYS A 17 12.88 -13.14 8.86
C LYS A 17 13.55 -11.79 9.04
N LYS A 18 13.36 -11.18 10.23
CA LYS A 18 14.03 -9.92 10.61
C LYS A 18 14.22 -9.85 12.11
N SER A 19 15.44 -9.51 12.51
CA SER A 19 15.82 -9.34 13.91
C SER A 19 16.47 -7.97 14.13
N PHE A 20 16.30 -7.44 15.33
CA PHE A 20 16.93 -6.23 15.80
C PHE A 20 17.64 -6.52 17.14
N GLY A 21 18.95 -6.74 17.10
CA GLY A 21 19.67 -7.26 18.25
C GLY A 21 19.11 -8.60 18.72
N GLY A 22 18.70 -8.69 19.98
CA GLY A 22 18.08 -9.91 20.54
C GLY A 22 16.57 -10.09 20.24
N VAL A 23 15.94 -9.15 19.54
CA VAL A 23 14.49 -9.21 19.27
C VAL A 23 14.22 -9.76 17.86
N HIS A 24 13.63 -10.93 17.76
CA HIS A 24 13.18 -11.54 16.51
C HIS A 24 11.78 -11.01 16.13
N ALA A 25 11.74 -9.91 15.36
CA ALA A 25 10.50 -9.23 14.98
C ALA A 25 9.71 -10.02 13.91
N LEU A 26 10.40 -10.64 12.95
CA LEU A 26 9.84 -11.59 11.98
C LEU A 26 10.63 -12.89 12.09
N LYS A 27 9.94 -14.00 12.26
CA LYS A 27 10.54 -15.32 12.45
C LYS A 27 10.34 -16.23 11.25
N ASN A 28 9.15 -16.20 10.65
CA ASN A 28 8.81 -16.91 9.43
C ASN A 28 7.49 -16.36 8.87
N VAL A 29 7.59 -15.47 7.90
CA VAL A 29 6.41 -14.89 7.25
C VAL A 29 6.40 -15.25 5.78
N SER A 30 5.33 -15.92 5.34
CA SER A 30 5.15 -16.34 3.96
C SER A 30 3.70 -16.12 3.56
N PHE A 31 3.45 -15.43 2.46
CA PHE A 31 2.15 -15.30 1.80
C PHE A 31 2.31 -14.71 0.41
N LYS A 32 1.21 -14.70 -0.35
CA LYS A 32 1.16 -14.14 -1.71
C LYS A 32 0.01 -13.15 -1.83
N ILE A 33 0.14 -12.22 -2.76
CA ILE A 33 -0.95 -11.31 -3.17
C ILE A 33 -1.06 -11.39 -4.68
N ASN A 34 -2.26 -11.65 -5.18
CA ASN A 34 -2.51 -11.70 -6.62
C ASN A 34 -2.79 -10.30 -7.17
N LYS A 35 -2.69 -10.14 -8.49
CA LYS A 35 -3.06 -8.88 -9.16
C LYS A 35 -4.54 -8.59 -8.95
N GLY A 36 -4.83 -7.36 -8.54
CA GLY A 36 -6.20 -6.92 -8.26
C GLY A 36 -6.81 -7.48 -6.97
N GLU A 37 -6.02 -8.15 -6.13
CA GLU A 37 -6.46 -8.67 -4.84
C GLU A 37 -6.21 -7.65 -3.73
N VAL A 38 -7.13 -7.54 -2.78
CA VAL A 38 -6.97 -6.77 -1.54
C VAL A 38 -6.77 -7.73 -0.38
N VAL A 39 -5.54 -7.77 0.15
CA VAL A 39 -5.19 -8.64 1.29
C VAL A 39 -5.03 -7.80 2.56
N GLY A 40 -5.80 -8.14 3.59
CA GLY A 40 -5.67 -7.57 4.92
C GLY A 40 -4.50 -8.19 5.69
N LEU A 41 -3.57 -7.39 6.19
CA LEU A 41 -2.51 -7.84 7.10
C LEU A 41 -2.92 -7.53 8.54
N LEU A 42 -3.28 -8.56 9.28
CA LEU A 42 -3.82 -8.47 10.62
C LEU A 42 -2.84 -8.99 11.67
N GLY A 43 -3.07 -8.65 12.92
CA GLY A 43 -2.25 -9.09 14.05
C GLY A 43 -2.26 -8.05 15.16
N ASP A 44 -1.93 -8.45 16.36
CA ASP A 44 -1.84 -7.56 17.53
C ASP A 44 -0.62 -6.62 17.46
N ASN A 45 -0.55 -5.69 18.39
CA ASN A 45 0.64 -4.83 18.55
C ASN A 45 1.86 -5.71 18.85
N GLY A 46 2.96 -5.45 18.14
CA GLY A 46 4.17 -6.28 18.26
C GLY A 46 4.15 -7.58 17.44
N ALA A 47 3.07 -7.91 16.70
CA ALA A 47 3.03 -9.11 15.85
C ALA A 47 4.03 -9.11 14.68
N GLY A 48 4.61 -7.95 14.33
CA GLY A 48 5.60 -7.82 13.25
C GLY A 48 5.10 -7.07 12.01
N LYS A 49 3.83 -6.61 11.97
CA LYS A 49 3.22 -5.96 10.79
C LYS A 49 4.06 -4.78 10.25
N SER A 50 4.37 -3.82 11.10
CA SER A 50 5.15 -2.64 10.69
C SER A 50 6.59 -2.99 10.28
N THR A 51 7.17 -4.03 10.87
CA THR A 51 8.49 -4.54 10.44
C THR A 51 8.41 -5.16 9.06
N LEU A 52 7.37 -5.95 8.79
CA LEU A 52 7.14 -6.55 7.47
C LEU A 52 6.94 -5.47 6.40
N VAL A 53 6.09 -4.48 6.67
CA VAL A 53 5.87 -3.34 5.76
C VAL A 53 7.20 -2.63 5.47
N LYS A 54 8.02 -2.38 6.50
CA LYS A 54 9.35 -1.76 6.32
C LYS A 54 10.31 -2.63 5.51
N CYS A 55 10.20 -3.95 5.59
CA CYS A 55 11.00 -4.84 4.74
C CYS A 55 10.54 -4.77 3.28
N ILE A 56 9.24 -4.81 3.01
CA ILE A 56 8.71 -4.75 1.64
C ILE A 56 8.94 -3.36 1.03
N SER A 57 8.86 -2.30 1.83
CA SER A 57 9.08 -0.90 1.38
C SER A 57 10.55 -0.49 1.28
N GLY A 58 11.51 -1.38 1.59
CA GLY A 58 12.95 -1.11 1.49
C GLY A 58 13.52 -0.21 2.59
N ILE A 59 12.79 0.03 3.69
CA ILE A 59 13.31 0.76 4.86
C ILE A 59 14.25 -0.15 5.66
N HIS A 60 13.97 -1.45 5.65
CA HIS A 60 14.84 -2.49 6.24
C HIS A 60 14.98 -3.63 5.23
N SER A 61 16.17 -4.19 5.09
CA SER A 61 16.33 -5.46 4.37
C SER A 61 15.98 -6.62 5.29
N PRO A 62 15.29 -7.66 4.82
CA PRO A 62 15.11 -8.89 5.58
C PRO A 62 16.47 -9.55 5.86
N ASP A 63 16.59 -10.29 6.97
CA ASP A 63 17.82 -11.03 7.28
C ASP A 63 17.85 -12.37 6.52
N PHE A 64 16.67 -12.93 6.24
CA PHE A 64 16.48 -14.18 5.46
C PHE A 64 15.12 -14.14 4.75
N GLY A 65 15.00 -15.00 3.73
CA GLY A 65 13.81 -15.15 2.93
C GLY A 65 13.91 -14.41 1.61
N GLU A 66 12.90 -14.61 0.76
CA GLU A 66 12.85 -14.05 -0.60
C GLU A 66 11.60 -13.22 -0.80
N ILE A 67 11.76 -12.12 -1.52
CA ILE A 67 10.67 -11.27 -2.02
C ILE A 67 10.64 -11.42 -3.53
N LYS A 68 9.45 -11.77 -4.09
CA LYS A 68 9.25 -11.79 -5.53
C LYS A 68 8.13 -10.83 -5.93
N VAL A 69 8.39 -10.07 -6.98
CA VAL A 69 7.42 -9.14 -7.59
C VAL A 69 7.16 -9.61 -9.02
N ASN A 70 5.89 -9.83 -9.35
CA ASN A 70 5.49 -10.36 -10.66
C ASN A 70 6.29 -11.63 -11.06
N GLY A 71 6.57 -12.51 -10.09
CA GLY A 71 7.30 -13.76 -10.26
C GLY A 71 8.82 -13.64 -10.32
N ASN A 72 9.38 -12.43 -10.32
CA ASN A 72 10.82 -12.19 -10.33
C ASN A 72 11.31 -11.93 -8.91
N GLU A 73 12.37 -12.59 -8.51
CA GLU A 73 13.07 -12.31 -7.26
C GLU A 73 13.69 -10.91 -7.32
N VAL A 74 13.51 -10.13 -6.23
CA VAL A 74 13.98 -8.75 -6.15
C VAL A 74 14.74 -8.53 -4.84
N ASP A 75 15.84 -7.79 -4.93
CA ASP A 75 16.56 -7.29 -3.77
C ASP A 75 16.10 -5.86 -3.49
N ILE A 76 15.47 -5.66 -2.34
CA ILE A 76 14.92 -4.36 -1.93
C ILE A 76 15.72 -3.87 -0.73
N SER A 77 16.67 -2.99 -0.98
CA SER A 77 17.57 -2.41 0.03
C SER A 77 17.28 -0.94 0.33
N SER A 78 16.45 -0.31 -0.49
CA SER A 78 16.03 1.08 -0.34
C SER A 78 14.57 1.30 -0.78
N PRO A 79 13.92 2.39 -0.31
CA PRO A 79 12.60 2.77 -0.82
C PRO A 79 12.57 3.09 -2.32
N GLU A 80 13.72 3.41 -2.91
CA GLU A 80 13.84 3.60 -4.35
C GLU A 80 13.78 2.27 -5.09
N ASP A 81 14.42 1.21 -4.57
CA ASP A 81 14.33 -0.13 -5.15
C ASP A 81 12.89 -0.64 -5.13
N ALA A 82 12.19 -0.49 -3.98
CA ALA A 82 10.78 -0.86 -3.86
C ALA A 82 9.93 -0.17 -4.94
N ARG A 83 10.12 1.14 -5.13
CA ARG A 83 9.42 1.90 -6.17
C ARG A 83 9.77 1.45 -7.58
N ASN A 84 11.03 1.14 -7.84
CA ASN A 84 11.50 0.70 -9.16
C ASN A 84 10.90 -0.64 -9.58
N VAL A 85 10.57 -1.51 -8.61
CA VAL A 85 9.87 -2.77 -8.87
C VAL A 85 8.34 -2.66 -8.77
N GLY A 86 7.80 -1.45 -8.65
CA GLY A 86 6.37 -1.19 -8.68
C GLY A 86 5.66 -1.28 -7.32
N ILE A 87 6.39 -1.22 -6.19
CA ILE A 87 5.81 -1.19 -4.85
C ILE A 87 5.77 0.25 -4.34
N GLU A 88 4.58 0.74 -4.00
CA GLU A 88 4.39 2.04 -3.34
C GLU A 88 3.73 1.86 -1.98
N THR A 89 4.14 2.69 -1.01
CA THR A 89 3.59 2.63 0.35
C THR A 89 2.92 3.94 0.72
N VAL A 90 1.68 3.85 1.16
CA VAL A 90 0.92 4.94 1.76
C VAL A 90 0.97 4.75 3.28
N PHE A 91 1.83 5.51 3.93
CA PHE A 91 1.97 5.50 5.39
C PHE A 91 0.84 6.26 6.07
N GLN A 92 0.63 6.01 7.34
CA GLN A 92 -0.41 6.63 8.16
C GLN A 92 -0.33 8.17 8.20
N ASP A 93 0.87 8.75 8.18
CA ASP A 93 1.12 10.20 8.16
C ASP A 93 1.01 10.84 6.77
N LEU A 94 0.70 10.01 5.73
CA LEU A 94 0.55 10.39 4.31
C LEU A 94 1.79 10.99 3.65
N ALA A 95 2.81 11.37 4.41
CA ALA A 95 4.04 12.01 3.93
C ALA A 95 3.76 13.14 2.91
N MET A 96 2.90 14.08 3.28
CA MET A 96 2.50 15.24 2.47
C MET A 96 3.06 16.52 3.07
N ILE A 97 3.33 17.51 2.22
CA ILE A 97 3.72 18.86 2.63
C ILE A 97 2.45 19.72 2.69
N PRO A 98 2.02 20.16 3.89
CA PRO A 98 0.73 20.84 4.08
C PRO A 98 0.60 22.15 3.30
N GLU A 99 1.70 22.88 3.11
CA GLU A 99 1.76 24.18 2.44
C GLU A 99 1.77 24.04 0.91
N PHE A 100 2.07 22.84 0.40
CA PHE A 100 2.04 22.58 -1.02
C PHE A 100 0.61 22.32 -1.50
N ASN A 101 0.36 22.68 -2.75
CA ASN A 101 -0.91 22.34 -3.39
C ASN A 101 -0.97 20.86 -3.80
N ILE A 102 -2.15 20.44 -4.25
CA ILE A 102 -2.40 19.05 -4.66
C ILE A 102 -1.44 18.59 -5.75
N VAL A 103 -1.21 19.44 -6.76
CA VAL A 103 -0.32 19.07 -7.88
C VAL A 103 1.11 18.91 -7.42
N GLN A 104 1.60 19.82 -6.58
CA GLN A 104 2.95 19.73 -6.02
C GLN A 104 3.14 18.47 -5.17
N ASN A 105 2.16 18.11 -4.34
CA ASN A 105 2.23 16.88 -3.53
C ASN A 105 2.17 15.60 -4.38
N LEU A 106 1.37 15.58 -5.46
CA LEU A 106 1.32 14.43 -6.38
C LEU A 106 2.62 14.19 -7.14
N PHE A 107 3.38 15.24 -7.39
CA PHE A 107 4.62 15.18 -8.17
C PHE A 107 5.89 15.38 -7.33
N LEU A 108 5.79 15.40 -6.02
CA LEU A 108 6.91 15.58 -5.11
C LEU A 108 8.03 14.55 -5.40
N ASN A 109 9.25 15.04 -5.63
CA ASN A 109 10.43 14.29 -6.07
C ASN A 109 10.30 13.59 -7.44
N ARG A 110 9.26 13.89 -8.20
CA ARG A 110 9.00 13.33 -9.55
C ARG A 110 8.41 14.41 -10.47
N GLU A 111 8.89 15.64 -10.34
CA GLU A 111 8.42 16.80 -11.09
C GLU A 111 8.69 16.64 -12.57
N ILE A 112 7.73 17.03 -13.41
CA ILE A 112 7.90 17.02 -14.86
C ILE A 112 8.67 18.26 -15.26
N LYS A 113 9.91 18.06 -15.74
CA LYS A 113 10.76 19.14 -16.27
C LYS A 113 10.25 19.65 -17.58
N HIS A 114 10.49 20.94 -17.84
CA HIS A 114 10.03 21.61 -19.06
C HIS A 114 10.61 20.94 -20.33
N LYS A 115 9.83 20.90 -21.42
CA LYS A 115 10.22 20.25 -22.68
C LYS A 115 11.34 20.98 -23.40
N ASN A 116 11.41 22.33 -23.31
CA ASN A 116 12.48 23.11 -23.88
C ASN A 116 13.80 22.81 -23.15
N PRO A 117 14.88 22.42 -23.87
CA PRO A 117 16.16 22.02 -23.25
C PRO A 117 16.77 23.13 -22.37
N LEU A 118 16.68 24.39 -22.80
CA LEU A 118 17.22 25.52 -22.05
C LEU A 118 16.49 25.74 -20.72
N LEU A 119 15.14 25.72 -20.73
CA LEU A 119 14.34 25.86 -19.52
C LEU A 119 14.50 24.63 -18.60
N ARG A 120 14.62 23.45 -19.18
CA ARG A 120 14.93 22.21 -18.44
C ARG A 120 16.28 22.30 -17.73
N TRP A 121 17.29 22.84 -18.39
CA TRP A 121 18.61 23.04 -17.80
C TRP A 121 18.56 24.05 -16.65
N LEU A 122 17.72 25.09 -16.77
CA LEU A 122 17.46 26.07 -15.69
C LEU A 122 16.56 25.51 -14.56
N GLY A 123 16.19 24.22 -14.60
CA GLY A 123 15.34 23.60 -13.58
C GLY A 123 13.84 23.93 -13.66
N TRP A 124 13.38 24.56 -14.75
CA TRP A 124 11.96 24.91 -14.88
C TRP A 124 11.06 23.70 -15.08
N LEU A 125 9.94 23.70 -14.35
CA LEU A 125 8.95 22.62 -14.36
C LEU A 125 7.84 22.87 -15.38
N ASP A 126 7.29 21.80 -15.94
CA ASP A 126 6.11 21.85 -16.80
C ASP A 126 4.83 21.73 -15.96
N SER A 127 4.45 22.84 -15.31
CA SER A 127 3.26 22.91 -14.47
C SER A 127 1.96 22.55 -15.20
N LYS A 128 1.89 22.84 -16.53
CA LYS A 128 0.72 22.48 -17.34
C LYS A 128 0.61 20.98 -17.55
N ALA A 129 1.73 20.31 -17.82
CA ALA A 129 1.76 18.85 -17.96
C ALA A 129 1.45 18.17 -16.64
N MET A 130 2.01 18.66 -15.51
CA MET A 130 1.72 18.16 -14.16
C MET A 130 0.23 18.31 -13.83
N MET A 131 -0.36 19.48 -14.04
CA MET A 131 -1.80 19.73 -13.82
C MET A 131 -2.69 18.78 -14.65
N LYS A 132 -2.36 18.63 -15.96
CA LYS A 132 -3.10 17.72 -16.85
C LYS A 132 -3.05 16.27 -16.36
N ARG A 133 -1.88 15.81 -15.92
CA ARG A 133 -1.69 14.44 -15.40
C ARG A 133 -2.37 14.25 -14.07
N ALA A 134 -2.29 15.23 -13.15
CA ALA A 134 -3.01 15.22 -11.86
C ALA A 134 -4.52 15.05 -12.06
N LYS A 135 -5.12 15.87 -12.92
CA LYS A 135 -6.55 15.76 -13.28
C LYS A 135 -6.90 14.37 -13.79
N LYS A 136 -6.11 13.83 -14.71
CA LYS A 136 -6.34 12.49 -15.27
C LYS A 136 -6.30 11.41 -14.19
N SER A 137 -5.32 11.46 -13.28
CA SER A 137 -5.15 10.45 -12.21
C SER A 137 -6.29 10.49 -11.20
N LEU A 138 -6.64 11.67 -10.70
CA LEU A 138 -7.71 11.82 -9.71
C LEU A 138 -9.09 11.52 -10.30
N ASN A 139 -9.35 11.86 -11.57
CA ASN A 139 -10.59 11.50 -12.25
C ASN A 139 -10.74 9.98 -12.43
N ARG A 140 -9.65 9.25 -12.69
CA ARG A 140 -9.68 7.77 -12.77
C ARG A 140 -10.08 7.12 -11.45
N LEU A 141 -9.80 7.80 -10.35
CA LEU A 141 -10.11 7.34 -9.00
C LEU A 141 -11.47 7.88 -8.50
N ASN A 142 -12.29 8.45 -9.38
CA ASN A 142 -13.58 9.07 -9.04
C ASN A 142 -13.50 10.11 -7.90
N THR A 143 -12.32 10.68 -7.67
CA THR A 143 -12.09 11.66 -6.61
C THR A 143 -12.49 13.05 -7.09
N ARG A 144 -13.49 13.64 -6.45
CA ARG A 144 -13.95 15.01 -6.78
C ARG A 144 -13.07 16.03 -6.06
N ILE A 145 -12.24 16.73 -6.81
CA ILE A 145 -11.39 17.82 -6.35
C ILE A 145 -11.87 19.12 -7.02
N PRO A 146 -12.47 20.05 -6.27
CA PRO A 146 -12.98 21.29 -6.87
C PRO A 146 -11.86 22.21 -7.34
N ASN A 147 -10.74 22.29 -6.63
CA ASN A 147 -9.61 23.16 -6.95
C ASN A 147 -8.27 22.43 -6.76
N TYR A 148 -7.55 22.17 -7.85
CA TYR A 148 -6.26 21.47 -7.83
C TYR A 148 -5.09 22.33 -7.32
N ASN A 149 -5.28 23.64 -7.22
CA ASN A 149 -4.31 24.58 -6.64
C ASN A 149 -4.52 24.74 -5.13
N GLU A 150 -5.51 24.07 -4.55
CA GLU A 150 -5.79 24.11 -3.11
C GLU A 150 -4.63 23.47 -2.33
N GLN A 151 -4.27 24.09 -1.21
CA GLN A 151 -3.24 23.57 -0.32
C GLN A 151 -3.77 22.38 0.48
N ILE A 152 -2.89 21.42 0.79
CA ILE A 152 -3.28 20.16 1.44
C ILE A 152 -3.93 20.39 2.81
N HIS A 153 -3.49 21.37 3.57
CA HIS A 153 -4.04 21.63 4.91
C HIS A 153 -5.52 22.07 4.90
N ASN A 154 -6.02 22.61 3.78
CA ASN A 154 -7.43 23.00 3.62
C ASN A 154 -8.35 21.82 3.24
N LEU A 155 -7.80 20.62 2.99
CA LEU A 155 -8.55 19.47 2.55
C LEU A 155 -9.04 18.62 3.72
N SER A 156 -10.18 17.94 3.53
CA SER A 156 -10.65 16.94 4.46
C SER A 156 -9.68 15.74 4.57
N GLY A 157 -9.74 15.00 5.66
CA GLY A 157 -8.93 13.79 5.85
C GLY A 157 -9.08 12.79 4.70
N GLY A 158 -10.32 12.54 4.27
CA GLY A 158 -10.60 11.63 3.14
C GLY A 158 -10.04 12.14 1.81
N GLN A 159 -10.07 13.45 1.56
CA GLN A 159 -9.45 14.04 0.36
C GLN A 159 -7.93 13.89 0.40
N ARG A 160 -7.31 14.15 1.55
CA ARG A 160 -5.86 13.93 1.72
C ARG A 160 -5.48 12.47 1.47
N GLN A 161 -6.26 11.53 2.03
CA GLN A 161 -6.05 10.10 1.81
C GLN A 161 -6.16 9.73 0.32
N ALA A 162 -7.20 10.23 -0.35
CA ALA A 162 -7.39 9.99 -1.79
C ALA A 162 -6.22 10.52 -2.63
N ILE A 163 -5.63 11.67 -2.27
CA ILE A 163 -4.46 12.21 -2.94
C ILE A 163 -3.22 11.35 -2.68
N ALA A 164 -3.03 10.81 -1.47
CA ALA A 164 -1.93 9.90 -1.16
C ALA A 164 -2.01 8.61 -1.97
N ILE A 165 -3.19 8.02 -2.07
CA ILE A 165 -3.46 6.83 -2.89
C ILE A 165 -3.26 7.16 -4.38
N ALA A 166 -3.78 8.30 -4.85
CA ALA A 166 -3.58 8.75 -6.22
C ALA A 166 -2.10 8.95 -6.56
N ARG A 167 -1.30 9.46 -5.61
CA ARG A 167 0.15 9.59 -5.75
C ARG A 167 0.80 8.23 -5.99
N ALA A 168 0.48 7.21 -5.19
CA ALA A 168 1.00 5.87 -5.34
C ALA A 168 0.66 5.28 -6.73
N VAL A 169 -0.60 5.34 -7.14
CA VAL A 169 -1.06 4.75 -8.42
C VAL A 169 -0.62 5.56 -9.65
N ASN A 170 -0.45 6.89 -9.54
CA ASN A 170 -0.08 7.76 -10.67
C ASN A 170 1.26 7.37 -11.30
N TRP A 171 2.12 6.69 -10.58
CA TRP A 171 3.45 6.30 -11.01
C TRP A 171 3.54 4.85 -11.48
N GLY A 172 2.38 4.17 -11.62
CA GLY A 172 2.31 2.83 -12.17
C GLY A 172 2.66 1.76 -11.13
N ALA A 173 2.27 1.97 -9.87
CA ALA A 173 2.41 0.93 -8.86
C ALA A 173 1.59 -0.30 -9.24
N ASP A 174 2.23 -1.47 -9.24
CA ASP A 174 1.58 -2.77 -9.36
C ASP A 174 1.05 -3.25 -7.98
N ILE A 175 1.72 -2.78 -6.91
CA ILE A 175 1.44 -3.13 -5.53
C ILE A 175 1.38 -1.86 -4.69
N VAL A 176 0.30 -1.69 -3.93
CA VAL A 176 0.13 -0.58 -2.99
C VAL A 176 -0.04 -1.12 -1.58
N ILE A 177 0.84 -0.71 -0.68
CA ILE A 177 0.74 -1.00 0.75
C ILE A 177 0.07 0.20 1.41
N MET A 178 -0.96 -0.04 2.22
CA MET A 178 -1.68 1.00 2.95
C MET A 178 -1.66 0.70 4.44
N ASP A 179 -1.02 1.57 5.21
CA ASP A 179 -0.90 1.42 6.66
C ASP A 179 -1.96 2.29 7.35
N GLU A 180 -3.00 1.62 7.88
CA GLU A 180 -4.12 2.24 8.61
C GLU A 180 -4.81 3.40 7.87
N PRO A 181 -5.25 3.21 6.61
CA PRO A 181 -5.70 4.33 5.77
C PRO A 181 -6.98 5.03 6.25
N THR A 182 -7.69 4.45 7.22
CA THR A 182 -8.95 5.01 7.73
C THR A 182 -8.90 5.35 9.23
N ALA A 183 -7.75 5.22 9.90
CA ALA A 183 -7.64 5.32 11.36
C ALA A 183 -8.09 6.69 11.95
N ALA A 184 -7.92 7.79 11.19
CA ALA A 184 -8.26 9.14 11.64
C ALA A 184 -9.46 9.74 10.88
N LEU A 185 -10.29 8.90 10.25
CA LEU A 185 -11.39 9.33 9.39
C LEU A 185 -12.75 9.03 10.02
N GLY A 186 -13.73 9.89 9.75
CA GLY A 186 -15.13 9.61 10.06
C GLY A 186 -15.71 8.53 9.13
N VAL A 187 -16.90 8.03 9.47
CA VAL A 187 -17.56 6.92 8.77
C VAL A 187 -17.70 7.16 7.27
N GLU A 188 -18.21 8.35 6.88
CA GLU A 188 -18.39 8.70 5.47
C GLU A 188 -17.06 8.77 4.70
N GLN A 189 -16.03 9.35 5.32
CA GLN A 189 -14.70 9.44 4.71
C GLN A 189 -14.05 8.07 4.57
N SER A 190 -14.22 7.21 5.56
CA SER A 190 -13.74 5.82 5.51
C SER A 190 -14.42 5.03 4.38
N ALA A 191 -15.73 5.19 4.18
CA ALA A 191 -16.45 4.57 3.08
C ALA A 191 -15.91 5.03 1.71
N GLN A 192 -15.59 6.33 1.57
CA GLN A 192 -14.97 6.86 0.34
C GLN A 192 -13.59 6.25 0.08
N VAL A 193 -12.76 6.05 1.11
CA VAL A 193 -11.45 5.39 1.00
C VAL A 193 -11.62 3.92 0.62
N ASN A 194 -12.59 3.21 1.21
CA ASN A 194 -12.89 1.82 0.87
C ASN A 194 -13.27 1.66 -0.61
N GLU A 195 -14.14 2.54 -1.13
CA GLU A 195 -14.49 2.54 -2.55
C GLU A 195 -13.28 2.81 -3.44
N LEU A 196 -12.39 3.72 -3.00
CA LEU A 196 -11.17 4.01 -3.74
C LEU A 196 -10.22 2.79 -3.80
N ILE A 197 -10.08 2.04 -2.71
CA ILE A 197 -9.31 0.79 -2.67
C ILE A 197 -9.89 -0.23 -3.66
N LYS A 198 -11.21 -0.40 -3.70
CA LYS A 198 -11.89 -1.27 -4.67
C LYS A 198 -11.68 -0.82 -6.12
N VAL A 199 -11.69 0.48 -6.38
CA VAL A 199 -11.43 1.02 -7.72
C VAL A 199 -10.02 0.70 -8.18
N ILE A 200 -8.98 0.88 -7.35
CA ILE A 200 -7.61 0.57 -7.74
C ILE A 200 -7.37 -0.94 -7.90
N SER A 201 -7.95 -1.77 -7.02
CA SER A 201 -7.85 -3.24 -7.16
C SER A 201 -8.52 -3.73 -8.44
N SER A 202 -9.68 -3.20 -8.80
CA SER A 202 -10.36 -3.54 -10.06
C SER A 202 -9.56 -3.15 -11.32
N GLN A 203 -8.58 -2.24 -11.19
CA GLN A 203 -7.64 -1.88 -12.25
C GLN A 203 -6.41 -2.79 -12.29
N GLY A 204 -6.38 -3.85 -11.48
CA GLY A 204 -5.31 -4.84 -11.43
C GLY A 204 -4.19 -4.54 -10.43
N VAL A 205 -4.31 -3.48 -9.63
CA VAL A 205 -3.34 -3.16 -8.58
C VAL A 205 -3.56 -4.09 -7.38
N ALA A 206 -2.51 -4.76 -6.93
CA ALA A 206 -2.53 -5.55 -5.70
C ALA A 206 -2.46 -4.62 -4.48
N VAL A 207 -3.27 -4.86 -3.46
CA VAL A 207 -3.31 -4.02 -2.26
C VAL A 207 -3.01 -4.84 -1.03
N LEU A 208 -2.01 -4.42 -0.24
CA LEU A 208 -1.77 -4.91 1.12
C LEU A 208 -2.29 -3.87 2.10
N LEU A 209 -3.40 -4.19 2.78
CA LEU A 209 -4.08 -3.30 3.70
C LEU A 209 -3.78 -3.68 5.15
N ILE A 210 -3.11 -2.81 5.90
CA ILE A 210 -2.94 -2.97 7.34
C ILE A 210 -4.09 -2.25 8.03
N SER A 211 -4.85 -2.96 8.84
CA SER A 211 -5.92 -2.36 9.63
C SER A 211 -6.17 -3.15 10.91
N HIS A 212 -6.46 -2.44 12.00
CA HIS A 212 -6.96 -3.03 13.24
C HIS A 212 -8.49 -2.99 13.33
N ASN A 213 -9.18 -2.38 12.36
CA ASN A 213 -10.63 -2.30 12.29
C ASN A 213 -11.18 -3.49 11.47
N MET A 214 -11.75 -4.48 12.17
CA MET A 214 -12.30 -5.69 11.54
C MET A 214 -13.48 -5.40 10.61
N GLN A 215 -14.25 -4.33 10.86
CA GLN A 215 -15.30 -3.91 9.94
C GLN A 215 -14.70 -3.46 8.61
N HIS A 216 -13.66 -2.64 8.65
CA HIS A 216 -12.94 -2.18 7.45
C HIS A 216 -12.39 -3.37 6.64
N VAL A 217 -11.78 -4.34 7.32
CA VAL A 217 -11.27 -5.56 6.69
C VAL A 217 -12.39 -6.35 6.01
N LYS A 218 -13.51 -6.56 6.70
CA LYS A 218 -14.69 -7.30 6.17
C LYS A 218 -15.32 -6.63 4.94
N GLU A 219 -15.28 -5.30 4.87
CA GLU A 219 -15.88 -4.53 3.78
C GLU A 219 -14.95 -4.38 2.56
N THR A 220 -13.63 -4.50 2.76
CA THR A 220 -12.66 -4.06 1.75
C THR A 220 -11.75 -5.18 1.26
N CYS A 221 -11.42 -6.17 2.12
CA CYS A 221 -10.45 -7.21 1.79
C CYS A 221 -11.11 -8.46 1.22
N ASP A 222 -10.46 -9.08 0.26
CA ASP A 222 -10.83 -10.40 -0.27
C ASP A 222 -10.35 -11.52 0.67
N ARG A 223 -9.13 -11.35 1.21
CA ARG A 223 -8.44 -12.32 2.06
C ARG A 223 -7.72 -11.61 3.22
N ALA A 224 -7.50 -12.32 4.30
CA ALA A 224 -6.77 -11.85 5.45
C ALA A 224 -5.60 -12.77 5.81
N VAL A 225 -4.42 -12.19 5.94
CA VAL A 225 -3.23 -12.85 6.49
C VAL A 225 -3.02 -12.36 7.91
N VAL A 226 -2.93 -13.29 8.86
CA VAL A 226 -2.78 -12.97 10.27
C VAL A 226 -1.35 -13.22 10.71
N LEU A 227 -0.73 -12.20 11.29
CA LEU A 227 0.57 -12.31 11.95
C LEU A 227 0.38 -12.47 13.47
N TYR A 228 1.09 -13.42 14.03
CA TYR A 228 1.19 -13.62 15.47
C TYR A 228 2.64 -13.91 15.87
N GLN A 229 3.20 -13.09 16.75
CA GLN A 229 4.57 -13.23 17.27
C GLN A 229 5.66 -13.45 16.19
N GLY A 230 5.55 -12.75 15.06
CA GLY A 230 6.51 -12.82 13.96
C GLY A 230 6.30 -13.97 12.97
N HIS A 231 5.20 -14.67 13.06
CA HIS A 231 4.81 -15.74 12.12
C HIS A 231 3.52 -15.39 11.37
N SER A 232 3.38 -15.83 10.13
CA SER A 232 2.08 -15.89 9.45
C SER A 232 1.37 -17.16 9.93
N VAL A 233 0.30 -17.00 10.72
CA VAL A 233 -0.40 -18.11 11.38
C VAL A 233 -1.71 -18.49 10.71
N ALA A 234 -2.29 -17.61 9.92
CA ALA A 234 -3.49 -17.88 9.15
C ALA A 234 -3.49 -17.08 7.84
N ASP A 235 -4.14 -17.64 6.84
CA ASP A 235 -4.37 -17.07 5.52
C ASP A 235 -5.77 -17.51 5.07
N VAL A 236 -6.77 -16.65 5.22
CA VAL A 236 -8.19 -17.01 5.11
C VAL A 236 -8.95 -16.05 4.19
N ALA A 237 -9.90 -16.57 3.41
CA ALA A 237 -10.83 -15.75 2.68
C ALA A 237 -11.75 -15.00 3.66
N VAL A 238 -11.87 -13.69 3.49
CA VAL A 238 -12.65 -12.84 4.41
C VAL A 238 -14.14 -13.20 4.37
N ALA A 239 -14.63 -13.73 3.25
CA ALA A 239 -16.01 -14.19 3.11
C ALA A 239 -16.35 -15.36 4.04
N ASP A 240 -15.37 -16.24 4.34
CA ASP A 240 -15.56 -17.51 5.02
C ASP A 240 -15.43 -17.43 6.56
N VAL A 241 -15.03 -16.27 7.11
CA VAL A 241 -14.76 -16.07 8.54
C VAL A 241 -15.61 -14.94 9.11
N THR A 242 -15.96 -15.01 10.38
CA THR A 242 -16.64 -13.93 11.11
C THR A 242 -15.62 -12.90 11.64
N LYS A 243 -16.09 -11.78 12.20
CA LYS A 243 -15.20 -10.83 12.89
C LYS A 243 -14.60 -11.45 14.16
N GLU A 244 -15.39 -12.23 14.85
CA GLU A 244 -15.03 -12.97 16.04
C GLU A 244 -13.91 -13.98 15.75
N ASP A 245 -13.98 -14.68 14.60
CA ASP A 245 -12.94 -15.59 14.15
C ASP A 245 -11.62 -14.84 13.86
N LEU A 246 -11.70 -13.69 13.20
CA LEU A 246 -10.51 -12.87 12.92
C LEU A 246 -9.86 -12.38 14.23
N VAL A 247 -10.66 -11.95 15.21
CA VAL A 247 -10.16 -11.55 16.53
C VAL A 247 -9.50 -12.73 17.24
N ALA A 248 -10.11 -13.93 17.22
CA ALA A 248 -9.54 -15.14 17.81
C ALA A 248 -8.19 -15.52 17.19
N LEU A 249 -8.07 -15.40 15.87
CA LEU A 249 -6.81 -15.63 15.15
C LEU A 249 -5.72 -14.62 15.54
N ILE A 250 -6.06 -13.33 15.65
CA ILE A 250 -5.14 -12.25 16.04
C ILE A 250 -4.61 -12.46 17.45
N THR A 251 -5.45 -12.93 18.37
CA THR A 251 -5.09 -13.16 19.78
C THR A 251 -4.41 -14.52 20.02
N GLY A 252 -4.32 -15.36 19.00
CA GLY A 252 -3.76 -16.72 19.13
C GLY A 252 -4.66 -17.70 19.87
N ALA A 253 -5.96 -17.38 20.02
CA ALA A 253 -6.93 -18.22 20.76
C ALA A 253 -7.35 -19.46 19.95
N THR A 254 -7.21 -19.45 18.62
CA THR A 254 -7.45 -20.58 17.72
C THR A 254 -6.33 -20.70 16.70
N SER A 255 -5.74 -21.90 16.57
CA SER A 255 -4.97 -22.25 15.38
C SER A 255 -5.96 -22.81 14.35
N VAL A 256 -6.16 -22.13 13.24
CA VAL A 256 -6.78 -22.78 12.07
C VAL A 256 -5.73 -23.77 11.56
N ALA A 257 -6.04 -25.04 11.67
CA ALA A 257 -5.22 -26.07 11.06
C ALA A 257 -5.15 -25.79 9.54
N ALA A 258 -3.91 -25.68 9.04
CA ALA A 258 -3.60 -25.50 7.63
C ALA A 258 -3.98 -26.74 6.82
#